data_bcf54b9ed4f5ed8c8e3cfd7fb734afcf
#
_entry.id   bcf54b9ed4f5ed8c8e3cfd7fb734afcf
#
_cell.length_a   1.000
_cell.length_b   1.000
_cell.length_c   1.000
_cell.angle_alpha   90.00
_cell.angle_beta   90.00
_cell.angle_gamma   90.00
#
_symmetry.space_group_name_H-M   'P 1'
#
loop_
_entity.id
_entity.type
_entity.pdbx_description
1 polymer ?
#
loop_
_entity_poly.entity_id
_entity_poly.type
_entity_poly.pdbx_seq_one_letter_code
_entity_poly.pdbx_strand_id
1 'polypeptide(L)'
;LQDAFGLRREESMKFQPEFALDGQTIDNAKYIRLKDSWTKGGRPRTIPISNEKQRQELRKAYAQAVKNGGSMIPKEKSYKAHKSNFEAVTHGLGVGQTHGLRHGYAQTRYLELMGFPCPAVGGSRSLSADEVAKDKEIRMLISEELGHSRINITSVYLGSWSKK
;
A
#
# COMPACT_ATOMS: atom_id res chain seq x y z
N LEU A 1 -1.29 -7.82 -0.31
CA LEU A 1 -0.26 -6.80 -0.05
C LEU A 1 -0.58 -5.46 -0.71
N GLN A 2 -0.95 -5.41 -2.02
CA GLN A 2 -1.27 -4.15 -2.69
C GLN A 2 -2.47 -3.43 -2.06
N ASP A 3 -3.55 -4.15 -1.78
CA ASP A 3 -4.76 -3.61 -1.15
C ASP A 3 -4.55 -3.28 0.33
N ALA A 4 -3.85 -4.14 1.07
CA ALA A 4 -3.67 -3.97 2.52
C ALA A 4 -2.62 -2.89 2.90
N PHE A 5 -1.62 -2.66 2.06
CA PHE A 5 -0.49 -1.77 2.35
C PHE A 5 -0.22 -0.72 1.27
N GLY A 6 -1.08 -0.63 0.28
CA GLY A 6 -0.86 0.29 -0.83
C GLY A 6 0.44 0.04 -1.62
N LEU A 7 0.99 -1.19 -1.61
CA LEU A 7 2.22 -1.49 -2.32
C LEU A 7 2.04 -1.34 -3.83
N ARG A 8 3.09 -0.91 -4.52
CA ARG A 8 3.14 -1.05 -5.97
C ARG A 8 3.25 -2.52 -6.34
N ARG A 9 2.83 -2.88 -7.55
CA ARG A 9 2.93 -4.26 -8.06
C ARG A 9 4.35 -4.80 -7.89
N GLU A 10 5.35 -4.05 -8.29
CA GLU A 10 6.75 -4.46 -8.15
C GLU A 10 7.17 -4.66 -6.70
N GLU A 11 6.77 -3.76 -5.81
CA GLU A 11 7.04 -3.86 -4.37
C GLU A 11 6.42 -5.12 -3.77
N SER A 12 5.17 -5.44 -4.15
CA SER A 12 4.47 -6.63 -3.66
C SER A 12 5.10 -7.94 -4.19
N MET A 13 5.61 -7.94 -5.42
CA MET A 13 6.32 -9.09 -5.99
C MET A 13 7.68 -9.32 -5.32
N LYS A 14 8.44 -8.25 -5.07
CA LYS A 14 9.77 -8.33 -4.46
C LYS A 14 9.74 -8.47 -2.93
N PHE A 15 8.57 -8.48 -2.33
CA PHE A 15 8.39 -8.48 -0.89
C PHE A 15 9.05 -9.70 -0.22
N GLN A 16 9.79 -9.44 0.84
CA GLN A 16 10.43 -10.43 1.72
C GLN A 16 9.95 -10.18 3.14
N PRO A 17 9.07 -11.00 3.67
CA PRO A 17 8.42 -10.74 4.96
C PRO A 17 9.38 -10.60 6.14
N GLU A 18 10.43 -11.41 6.21
CA GLU A 18 11.44 -11.32 7.29
C GLU A 18 12.14 -9.97 7.30
N PHE A 19 12.56 -9.50 6.13
CA PHE A 19 13.16 -8.16 6.01
C PHE A 19 12.13 -7.07 6.38
N ALA A 20 10.91 -7.21 5.89
CA ALA A 20 9.87 -6.20 6.08
C ALA A 20 9.44 -6.09 7.55
N LEU A 21 9.45 -7.19 8.29
CA LEU A 21 9.11 -7.23 9.71
C LEU A 21 10.21 -6.70 10.62
N ASP A 22 11.45 -6.58 10.13
CA ASP A 22 12.57 -5.96 10.85
C ASP A 22 12.80 -6.57 12.24
N GLY A 23 12.74 -7.89 12.34
CA GLY A 23 12.88 -8.64 13.60
C GLY A 23 11.62 -8.71 14.47
N GLN A 24 10.52 -8.07 14.05
CA GLN A 24 9.24 -8.14 14.76
C GLN A 24 8.47 -9.41 14.37
N THR A 25 7.66 -9.94 15.29
CA THR A 25 6.64 -10.95 14.94
C THR A 25 5.44 -10.26 14.28
N ILE A 26 4.69 -10.97 13.43
CA ILE A 26 3.52 -10.40 12.75
C ILE A 26 2.50 -9.84 13.76
N ASP A 27 2.32 -10.52 14.89
CA ASP A 27 1.34 -10.13 15.89
C ASP A 27 1.72 -8.84 16.63
N ASN A 28 3.02 -8.61 16.84
CA ASN A 28 3.55 -7.45 17.55
C ASN A 28 4.06 -6.34 16.61
N ALA A 29 4.14 -6.61 15.32
CA ALA A 29 4.67 -5.65 14.34
C ALA A 29 3.80 -4.39 14.29
N LYS A 30 4.44 -3.23 14.37
CA LYS A 30 3.80 -1.92 14.27
C LYS A 30 3.86 -1.34 12.87
N TYR A 31 4.79 -1.83 12.06
CA TYR A 31 5.01 -1.39 10.69
C TYR A 31 5.66 -2.49 9.85
N ILE A 32 5.58 -2.36 8.55
CA ILE A 32 6.46 -3.05 7.61
C ILE A 32 7.46 -2.07 7.03
N ARG A 33 8.69 -2.55 6.76
CA ARG A 33 9.74 -1.78 6.12
C ARG A 33 9.94 -2.23 4.67
N LEU A 34 10.03 -1.28 3.76
CA LEU A 34 10.37 -1.52 2.36
C LEU A 34 11.77 -1.01 2.08
N LYS A 35 12.62 -1.86 1.49
CA LYS A 35 13.96 -1.45 1.10
C LYS A 35 13.99 -0.72 -0.25
N ASP A 36 15.03 0.04 -0.48
CA ASP A 36 15.27 0.84 -1.67
C ASP A 36 15.13 0.05 -2.97
N SER A 37 15.74 -1.13 -3.05
CA SER A 37 15.73 -1.98 -4.26
C SER A 37 14.35 -2.52 -4.66
N TRP A 38 13.32 -2.36 -3.82
CA TRP A 38 11.94 -2.71 -4.16
C TRP A 38 11.15 -1.51 -4.67
N THR A 39 11.56 -0.32 -4.26
CA THR A 39 10.76 0.89 -4.46
C THR A 39 11.17 1.65 -5.72
N LYS A 40 10.19 2.25 -6.39
CA LYS A 40 10.47 3.14 -7.53
C LYS A 40 11.25 4.36 -7.04
N GLY A 41 12.41 4.58 -7.65
CA GLY A 41 13.29 5.70 -7.28
C GLY A 41 14.14 5.46 -6.03
N GLY A 42 14.27 4.20 -5.56
CA GLY A 42 15.19 3.83 -4.48
C GLY A 42 14.87 4.47 -3.12
N ARG A 43 13.60 4.76 -2.82
CA ARG A 43 13.21 5.39 -1.55
C ARG A 43 12.66 4.36 -0.58
N PRO A 44 13.44 3.97 0.44
CA PRO A 44 12.95 3.10 1.50
C PRO A 44 11.86 3.84 2.30
N ARG A 45 10.91 3.08 2.85
CA ARG A 45 9.88 3.62 3.72
C ARG A 45 9.31 2.58 4.65
N THR A 46 8.60 3.05 5.66
CA THR A 46 7.79 2.22 6.54
C THR A 46 6.30 2.49 6.27
N ILE A 47 5.49 1.45 6.47
CA ILE A 47 4.04 1.55 6.37
C ILE A 47 3.47 0.95 7.65
N PRO A 48 2.62 1.69 8.39
CA PRO A 48 2.09 1.21 9.66
C PRO A 48 1.14 0.02 9.45
N ILE A 49 1.10 -0.84 10.47
CA ILE A 49 0.11 -1.92 10.59
C ILE A 49 -0.95 -1.41 11.56
N SER A 50 -2.10 -1.02 11.04
CA SER A 50 -3.19 -0.40 11.81
C SER A 50 -4.38 -1.33 12.06
N ASN A 51 -4.47 -2.45 11.33
CA ASN A 51 -5.66 -3.30 11.38
C ASN A 51 -5.35 -4.79 11.16
N GLU A 52 -6.31 -5.64 11.51
CA GLU A 52 -6.16 -7.10 11.40
C GLU A 52 -6.13 -7.60 9.96
N LYS A 53 -6.77 -6.93 9.01
CA LYS A 53 -6.66 -7.26 7.58
C LYS A 53 -5.21 -7.24 7.11
N GLN A 54 -4.46 -6.23 7.52
CA GLN A 54 -3.03 -6.13 7.21
C GLN A 54 -2.23 -7.30 7.79
N ARG A 55 -2.51 -7.70 9.04
CA ARG A 55 -1.85 -8.85 9.69
C ARG A 55 -2.16 -10.16 8.98
N GLN A 56 -3.41 -10.38 8.59
CA GLN A 56 -3.82 -11.56 7.83
C GLN A 56 -3.09 -11.64 6.48
N GLU A 57 -2.99 -10.53 5.76
CA GLU A 57 -2.26 -10.49 4.50
C GLU A 57 -0.75 -10.71 4.68
N LEU A 58 -0.16 -10.25 5.78
CA LEU A 58 1.22 -10.57 6.12
C LEU A 58 1.41 -12.05 6.44
N ARG A 59 0.50 -12.69 7.17
CA ARG A 59 0.56 -14.15 7.43
C ARG A 59 0.50 -14.95 6.12
N LYS A 60 -0.38 -14.58 5.20
CA LYS A 60 -0.46 -15.21 3.87
C LYS A 60 0.84 -15.02 3.08
N ALA A 61 1.35 -13.79 3.05
CA ALA A 61 2.60 -13.48 2.35
C ALA A 61 3.80 -14.22 2.97
N TYR A 62 3.86 -14.30 4.30
CA TYR A 62 4.90 -15.04 5.01
C TYR A 62 4.86 -16.52 4.65
N ALA A 63 3.69 -17.15 4.74
CA ALA A 63 3.52 -18.56 4.39
C ALA A 63 3.89 -18.85 2.92
N GLN A 64 3.58 -17.95 2.01
CA GLN A 64 3.98 -18.07 0.60
C GLN A 64 5.48 -17.86 0.41
N ALA A 65 6.06 -16.88 1.08
CA ALA A 65 7.49 -16.60 0.99
C ALA A 65 8.33 -17.76 1.53
N VAL A 66 7.91 -18.40 2.62
CA VAL A 66 8.58 -19.62 3.14
C VAL A 66 8.65 -20.70 2.06
N LYS A 67 7.56 -20.99 1.36
CA LYS A 67 7.51 -21.95 0.25
C LYS A 67 8.44 -21.55 -0.90
N ASN A 68 8.59 -20.26 -1.15
CA ASN A 68 9.39 -19.70 -2.22
C ASN A 68 10.88 -19.47 -1.83
N GLY A 69 11.26 -19.78 -0.59
CA GLY A 69 12.63 -19.58 -0.08
C GLY A 69 12.93 -18.17 0.40
N GLY A 70 11.95 -17.51 1.03
CA GLY A 70 12.10 -16.23 1.74
C GLY A 70 11.58 -15.00 0.99
N SER A 71 11.09 -15.15 -0.24
CA SER A 71 10.59 -14.04 -1.08
C SER A 71 9.24 -14.40 -1.72
N MET A 72 8.48 -13.38 -2.11
CA MET A 72 7.31 -13.59 -2.97
C MET A 72 7.70 -14.08 -4.37
N ILE A 73 8.93 -13.82 -4.82
CA ILE A 73 9.48 -14.41 -6.05
C ILE A 73 10.09 -15.77 -5.71
N PRO A 74 9.62 -16.88 -6.32
CA PRO A 74 10.25 -18.19 -6.15
C PRO A 74 11.73 -18.17 -6.53
N LYS A 75 12.56 -18.91 -5.80
CA LYS A 75 14.03 -18.96 -6.02
C LYS A 75 14.44 -19.32 -7.44
N GLU A 76 13.66 -20.17 -8.09
CA GLU A 76 13.91 -20.66 -9.46
C GLU A 76 13.46 -19.66 -10.55
N LYS A 77 12.82 -18.54 -10.18
CA LYS A 77 12.31 -17.56 -11.14
C LYS A 77 13.04 -16.22 -11.05
N SER A 78 13.35 -15.65 -12.20
CA SER A 78 13.73 -14.25 -12.29
C SER A 78 12.51 -13.34 -12.04
N TYR A 79 12.76 -12.11 -11.63
CA TYR A 79 11.69 -11.09 -11.53
C TYR A 79 10.87 -10.95 -12.83
N LYS A 80 11.55 -10.98 -13.99
CA LYS A 80 10.90 -10.89 -15.31
C LYS A 80 9.93 -12.05 -15.54
N ALA A 81 10.37 -13.28 -15.28
CA ALA A 81 9.53 -14.47 -15.43
C ALA A 81 8.36 -14.46 -14.43
N HIS A 82 8.59 -14.07 -13.18
CA HIS A 82 7.55 -13.95 -12.16
C HIS A 82 6.51 -12.88 -12.53
N LYS A 83 6.95 -11.72 -13.03
CA LYS A 83 6.08 -10.65 -13.53
C LYS A 83 5.20 -11.12 -14.68
N SER A 84 5.78 -11.79 -15.69
CA SER A 84 5.01 -12.31 -16.83
C SER A 84 3.95 -13.34 -16.38
N ASN A 85 4.31 -14.21 -15.44
CA ASN A 85 3.35 -15.16 -14.87
C ASN A 85 2.22 -14.45 -14.11
N PHE A 86 2.54 -13.44 -13.31
CA PHE A 86 1.54 -12.63 -12.60
C PHE A 86 0.59 -11.93 -13.59
N GLU A 87 1.12 -11.32 -14.65
CA GLU A 87 0.33 -10.67 -15.69
C GLU A 87 -0.59 -11.64 -16.43
N ALA A 88 -0.12 -12.84 -16.75
CA ALA A 88 -0.93 -13.88 -17.35
C ALA A 88 -2.09 -14.33 -16.45
N VAL A 89 -1.81 -14.56 -15.16
CA VAL A 89 -2.84 -14.96 -14.17
C VAL A 89 -3.87 -13.85 -13.97
N THR A 90 -3.44 -12.61 -13.77
CA THR A 90 -4.35 -11.48 -13.53
C THR A 90 -5.20 -11.19 -14.77
N HIS A 91 -4.63 -11.30 -15.97
CA HIS A 91 -5.37 -11.16 -17.22
C HIS A 91 -6.42 -12.27 -17.38
N GLY A 92 -6.04 -13.52 -17.11
CA GLY A 92 -6.95 -14.66 -17.15
C GLY A 92 -8.13 -14.57 -16.17
N LEU A 93 -7.94 -13.85 -15.06
CA LEU A 93 -8.99 -13.56 -14.07
C LEU A 93 -9.79 -12.28 -14.37
N GLY A 94 -9.55 -11.62 -15.49
CA GLY A 94 -10.18 -10.34 -15.82
C GLY A 94 -9.70 -9.15 -14.98
N VAL A 95 -8.63 -9.30 -14.20
CA VAL A 95 -8.05 -8.26 -13.36
C VAL A 95 -6.92 -7.57 -14.13
N GLY A 96 -7.27 -6.69 -15.07
CA GLY A 96 -6.28 -6.09 -15.97
C GLY A 96 -5.33 -5.09 -15.30
N GLN A 97 -5.81 -4.34 -14.30
CA GLN A 97 -5.00 -3.32 -13.64
C GLN A 97 -5.14 -3.36 -12.11
N THR A 98 -4.08 -3.80 -11.44
CA THR A 98 -4.05 -3.88 -9.96
C THR A 98 -3.77 -2.52 -9.29
N HIS A 99 -3.57 -1.44 -10.06
CA HIS A 99 -3.29 -0.11 -9.51
C HIS A 99 -4.46 0.43 -8.69
N GLY A 100 -5.70 0.05 -9.02
CA GLY A 100 -6.91 0.37 -8.26
C GLY A 100 -6.87 -0.09 -6.80
N LEU A 101 -6.18 -1.19 -6.49
CA LEU A 101 -6.01 -1.68 -5.12
C LEU A 101 -5.28 -0.65 -4.22
N ARG A 102 -4.37 0.09 -4.81
CA ARG A 102 -3.64 1.15 -4.11
C ARG A 102 -4.51 2.39 -3.84
N HIS A 103 -5.50 2.66 -4.71
CA HIS A 103 -6.53 3.65 -4.44
C HIS A 103 -7.40 3.22 -3.25
N GLY A 104 -7.82 1.95 -3.22
CA GLY A 104 -8.57 1.38 -2.10
C GLY A 104 -7.85 1.55 -0.76
N TYR A 105 -6.55 1.22 -0.72
CA TYR A 105 -5.73 1.47 0.47
C TYR A 105 -5.79 2.93 0.92
N ALA A 106 -5.48 3.87 0.02
CA ALA A 106 -5.43 5.29 0.35
C ALA A 106 -6.79 5.81 0.88
N GLN A 107 -7.88 5.38 0.27
CA GLN A 107 -9.24 5.78 0.64
C GLN A 107 -9.65 5.21 1.99
N THR A 108 -9.35 3.93 2.26
CA THR A 108 -9.60 3.29 3.56
C THR A 108 -8.75 3.94 4.65
N ARG A 109 -7.48 4.18 4.36
CA ARG A 109 -6.57 4.84 5.30
C ARG A 109 -6.99 6.26 5.64
N TYR A 110 -7.48 6.99 4.65
CA TYR A 110 -8.06 8.31 4.87
C TYR A 110 -9.28 8.26 5.78
N LEU A 111 -10.19 7.32 5.54
CA LEU A 111 -11.39 7.12 6.38
C LEU A 111 -11.01 6.79 7.83
N GLU A 112 -10.02 5.89 8.04
CA GLU A 112 -9.53 5.52 9.38
C GLU A 112 -9.00 6.75 10.15
N LEU A 113 -8.26 7.62 9.48
CA LEU A 113 -7.59 8.76 10.11
C LEU A 113 -8.48 10.00 10.25
N MET A 114 -9.33 10.25 9.24
CA MET A 114 -10.18 11.45 9.20
C MET A 114 -11.52 11.23 9.90
N GLY A 115 -12.02 9.97 9.89
CA GLY A 115 -13.33 9.60 10.44
C GLY A 115 -14.49 9.73 9.46
N PHE A 116 -14.22 10.16 8.22
CA PHE A 116 -15.22 10.26 7.14
C PHE A 116 -14.57 10.05 5.77
N PRO A 117 -15.38 9.68 4.73
CA PRO A 117 -14.85 9.34 3.42
C PRO A 117 -14.25 10.55 2.69
N CYS A 118 -13.22 10.29 1.87
CA CYS A 118 -12.63 11.30 1.01
C CYS A 118 -13.53 11.62 -0.20
N PRO A 119 -13.29 12.73 -0.93
CA PRO A 119 -14.09 13.12 -2.10
C PRO A 119 -14.19 12.05 -3.18
N ALA A 120 -13.13 11.29 -3.44
CA ALA A 120 -13.11 10.27 -4.50
C ALA A 120 -14.12 9.13 -4.29
N VAL A 121 -14.59 8.91 -3.06
CA VAL A 121 -15.57 7.88 -2.72
C VAL A 121 -16.87 8.47 -2.14
N GLY A 122 -17.23 9.65 -2.63
CA GLY A 122 -18.52 10.29 -2.31
C GLY A 122 -18.52 11.16 -1.06
N GLY A 123 -17.36 11.44 -0.49
CA GLY A 123 -17.25 12.45 0.57
C GLY A 123 -17.68 13.82 0.04
N SER A 124 -18.80 14.33 0.57
CA SER A 124 -19.37 15.63 0.20
C SER A 124 -19.70 16.43 1.44
N ARG A 125 -18.78 17.31 1.84
CA ARG A 125 -18.97 18.22 2.98
C ARG A 125 -18.07 19.44 2.87
N SER A 126 -18.45 20.50 3.59
CA SER A 126 -17.55 21.61 3.84
C SER A 126 -16.72 21.29 5.08
N LEU A 127 -15.42 21.44 4.97
CA LEU A 127 -14.49 21.25 6.08
C LEU A 127 -14.41 22.54 6.91
N SER A 128 -14.35 22.41 8.23
CA SER A 128 -13.94 23.50 9.13
C SER A 128 -12.44 23.81 8.95
N ALA A 129 -11.97 24.91 9.51
CA ALA A 129 -10.55 25.28 9.45
C ALA A 129 -9.63 24.19 10.04
N ASP A 130 -10.03 23.60 11.16
CA ASP A 130 -9.28 22.53 11.83
C ASP A 130 -9.30 21.23 10.98
N GLU A 131 -10.44 20.91 10.37
CA GLU A 131 -10.55 19.75 9.47
C GLU A 131 -9.70 19.95 8.20
N VAL A 132 -9.58 21.14 7.67
CA VAL A 132 -8.68 21.47 6.54
C VAL A 132 -7.22 21.23 6.91
N ALA A 133 -6.80 21.67 8.09
CA ALA A 133 -5.45 21.44 8.59
C ALA A 133 -5.19 19.93 8.75
N LYS A 134 -6.10 19.20 9.39
CA LYS A 134 -6.03 17.75 9.58
C LYS A 134 -6.03 16.99 8.25
N ASP A 135 -6.87 17.37 7.28
CA ASP A 135 -6.90 16.78 5.93
C ASP A 135 -5.52 16.88 5.25
N LYS A 136 -4.87 18.05 5.36
CA LYS A 136 -3.55 18.26 4.79
C LYS A 136 -2.48 17.36 5.42
N GLU A 137 -2.48 17.21 6.74
CA GLU A 137 -1.56 16.34 7.46
C GLU A 137 -1.78 14.87 7.08
N ILE A 138 -3.02 14.41 7.05
CA ILE A 138 -3.39 13.04 6.68
C ILE A 138 -3.00 12.73 5.23
N ARG A 139 -3.23 13.67 4.30
CA ARG A 139 -2.82 13.51 2.91
C ARG A 139 -1.30 13.40 2.78
N MET A 140 -0.54 14.16 3.56
CA MET A 140 0.92 14.06 3.55
C MET A 140 1.36 12.69 4.07
N LEU A 141 0.81 12.24 5.19
CA LEU A 141 1.09 10.93 5.78
C LEU A 141 0.80 9.79 4.78
N ILE A 142 -0.37 9.79 4.15
CA ILE A 142 -0.73 8.80 3.12
C ILE A 142 0.21 8.91 1.91
N SER A 143 0.62 10.12 1.53
CA SER A 143 1.60 10.33 0.46
C SER A 143 2.93 9.63 0.76
N GLU A 144 3.42 9.75 1.98
CA GLU A 144 4.64 9.11 2.45
C GLU A 144 4.50 7.58 2.50
N GLU A 145 3.41 7.06 3.08
CA GLU A 145 3.08 5.62 3.08
C GLU A 145 3.04 5.05 1.66
N LEU A 146 2.56 5.82 0.70
CA LEU A 146 2.55 5.47 -0.72
C LEU A 146 3.92 5.71 -1.42
N GLY A 147 4.92 6.23 -0.74
CA GLY A 147 6.25 6.50 -1.29
C GLY A 147 6.27 7.68 -2.27
N HIS A 148 5.51 8.71 -1.96
CA HIS A 148 5.54 10.01 -2.62
C HIS A 148 6.04 11.07 -1.63
N SER A 149 6.65 12.14 -2.14
CA SER A 149 7.14 13.26 -1.33
C SER A 149 6.28 14.52 -1.48
N ARG A 150 5.15 14.43 -2.18
CA ARG A 150 4.32 15.60 -2.53
C ARG A 150 2.86 15.29 -2.26
N ILE A 151 2.20 16.16 -1.51
CA ILE A 151 0.79 16.07 -1.17
C ILE A 151 -0.12 16.07 -2.41
N ASN A 152 0.24 16.80 -3.47
CA ASN A 152 -0.57 16.91 -4.67
C ASN A 152 -0.85 15.56 -5.36
N ILE A 153 0.04 14.57 -5.17
CA ILE A 153 -0.14 13.24 -5.75
C ILE A 153 -1.28 12.49 -5.07
N THR A 154 -1.59 12.79 -3.80
CA THR A 154 -2.71 12.14 -3.09
C THR A 154 -4.07 12.53 -3.64
N SER A 155 -4.18 13.67 -4.34
CA SER A 155 -5.44 14.07 -5.00
C SER A 155 -5.88 13.08 -6.07
N VAL A 156 -4.94 12.35 -6.69
CA VAL A 156 -5.24 11.28 -7.66
C VAL A 156 -5.97 10.11 -6.98
N TYR A 157 -5.66 9.84 -5.71
CA TYR A 157 -6.24 8.73 -4.93
C TYR A 157 -7.49 9.15 -4.17
N LEU A 158 -7.49 10.35 -3.60
CA LEU A 158 -8.47 10.81 -2.62
C LEU A 158 -9.48 11.82 -3.19
N GLY A 159 -9.23 12.33 -4.40
CA GLY A 159 -9.98 13.46 -4.94
C GLY A 159 -9.65 14.78 -4.22
N SER A 160 -10.29 15.85 -4.63
CA SER A 160 -10.13 17.18 -4.06
C SER A 160 -11.46 17.70 -3.50
N TRP A 161 -11.41 18.34 -2.35
CA TRP A 161 -12.56 19.06 -1.81
C TRP A 161 -12.86 20.27 -2.72
N SER A 162 -14.11 20.48 -3.05
CA SER A 162 -14.54 21.67 -3.81
C SER A 162 -14.18 22.92 -3.00
N LYS A 163 -13.49 23.86 -3.64
CA LYS A 163 -13.38 25.21 -3.07
C LYS A 163 -14.78 25.83 -3.16
N LYS A 164 -15.31 26.25 -2.02
CA LYS A 164 -16.47 27.18 -2.03
C LYS A 164 -15.99 28.53 -2.49
#